data_631ba6ae237e9a0beb223de93cf360ad
#
_entry.id   631ba6ae237e9a0beb223de93cf360ad
#
_cell.length_a   1.000
_cell.length_b   1.000
_cell.length_c   1.000
_cell.angle_alpha   90.00
_cell.angle_beta   90.00
_cell.angle_gamma   90.00
#
_symmetry.space_group_name_H-M   'P 1'
#
loop_
_entity.id
_entity.type
_entity.pdbx_description
1 polymer ?
#
loop_
_entity_poly.entity_id
_entity_poly.type
_entity_poly.pdbx_seq_one_letter_code
_entity_poly.pdbx_strand_id
1 'polypeptide(L)'
;MIPYVLEEAYEVAHAIREDNPDELKEELGDLLLQIILHAQIAKEKNLFDMTDIIDIITEKLIRRHPHVFQNKAKVSIKEVEESWEKIKNNEKPFNNSKTPISDRLKLKIRPQPSTKAALIISQKASKNGFEWENVDQIWDKLYEELEELKYAL
;
A
#
# COMPACT_ATOMS: atom_id res chain seq x y z
N MET A 1 5.04 -17.47 -9.21
CA MET A 1 5.76 -16.64 -8.23
C MET A 1 4.88 -15.55 -7.60
N ILE A 2 4.01 -14.82 -8.34
CA ILE A 2 3.09 -13.85 -7.73
C ILE A 2 2.18 -14.47 -6.65
N PRO A 3 1.56 -15.66 -6.86
CA PRO A 3 0.73 -16.29 -5.83
C PRO A 3 1.46 -16.48 -4.50
N TYR A 4 2.66 -17.00 -4.50
CA TYR A 4 3.45 -17.26 -3.29
C TYR A 4 3.75 -15.99 -2.48
N VAL A 5 4.15 -14.90 -3.13
CA VAL A 5 4.38 -13.62 -2.43
C VAL A 5 3.11 -13.12 -1.72
N LEU A 6 1.93 -13.36 -2.32
CA LEU A 6 0.64 -12.98 -1.71
C LEU A 6 0.27 -13.92 -0.57
N GLU A 7 0.52 -15.23 -0.71
CA GLU A 7 0.30 -16.26 0.29
C GLU A 7 1.09 -15.92 1.55
N GLU A 8 2.42 -15.83 1.46
CA GLU A 8 3.28 -15.46 2.59
C GLU A 8 2.88 -14.13 3.24
N ALA A 9 2.48 -13.13 2.42
CA ALA A 9 2.02 -11.85 2.97
C ALA A 9 0.70 -11.97 3.75
N TYR A 10 -0.19 -12.89 3.36
CA TYR A 10 -1.43 -13.18 4.11
C TYR A 10 -1.17 -13.99 5.37
N GLU A 11 -0.22 -14.92 5.35
CA GLU A 11 0.19 -15.74 6.51
C GLU A 11 0.88 -14.88 7.57
N VAL A 12 1.77 -13.97 7.18
CA VAL A 12 2.30 -12.93 8.07
C VAL A 12 1.16 -12.08 8.69
N ALA A 13 0.17 -11.67 7.88
CA ALA A 13 -0.95 -10.89 8.39
C ALA A 13 -1.87 -11.71 9.31
N HIS A 14 -1.96 -13.02 9.13
CA HIS A 14 -2.68 -13.95 10.00
C HIS A 14 -1.95 -14.08 11.34
N ALA A 15 -0.67 -14.42 11.33
CA ALA A 15 0.15 -14.58 12.52
C ALA A 15 0.15 -13.32 13.42
N ILE A 16 0.15 -12.11 12.80
CA ILE A 16 0.00 -10.85 13.52
C ILE A 16 -1.37 -10.75 14.21
N ARG A 17 -2.47 -11.16 13.56
CA ARG A 17 -3.82 -11.10 14.15
C ARG A 17 -4.00 -12.07 15.28
N GLU A 18 -3.39 -13.26 15.17
CA GLU A 18 -3.45 -14.31 16.21
C GLU A 18 -2.47 -14.06 17.37
N ASP A 19 -1.66 -12.98 17.29
CA ASP A 19 -0.63 -12.65 18.30
C ASP A 19 0.31 -13.83 18.59
N ASN A 20 0.66 -14.58 17.52
CA ASN A 20 1.51 -15.76 17.57
C ASN A 20 2.94 -15.42 17.10
N PRO A 21 3.89 -15.18 18.05
CA PRO A 21 5.24 -14.75 17.67
C PRO A 21 6.07 -15.84 17.01
N ASP A 22 5.81 -17.12 17.27
CA ASP A 22 6.56 -18.22 16.67
C ASP A 22 6.15 -18.39 15.20
N GLU A 23 4.87 -18.41 14.90
CA GLU A 23 4.33 -18.41 13.56
C GLU A 23 4.76 -17.14 12.79
N LEU A 24 4.65 -15.97 13.42
CA LEU A 24 5.10 -14.72 12.78
C LEU A 24 6.58 -14.76 12.38
N LYS A 25 7.43 -15.38 13.17
CA LYS A 25 8.86 -15.55 12.87
C LYS A 25 9.07 -16.44 11.63
N GLU A 26 8.31 -17.54 11.55
CA GLU A 26 8.31 -18.48 10.42
C GLU A 26 7.87 -17.76 9.14
N GLU A 27 6.68 -17.15 9.14
CA GLU A 27 6.11 -16.47 7.98
C GLU A 27 6.92 -15.27 7.50
N LEU A 28 7.56 -14.53 8.40
CA LEU A 28 8.52 -13.49 8.01
C LEU A 28 9.75 -14.06 7.32
N GLY A 29 10.17 -15.27 7.69
CA GLY A 29 11.25 -16.01 7.02
C GLY A 29 10.88 -16.39 5.59
N ASP A 30 9.67 -16.90 5.40
CA ASP A 30 9.17 -17.32 4.09
C ASP A 30 8.93 -16.12 3.17
N LEU A 31 8.38 -15.02 3.69
CA LEU A 31 8.28 -13.78 2.93
C LEU A 31 9.68 -13.23 2.55
N LEU A 32 10.67 -13.33 3.44
CA LEU A 32 12.05 -12.93 3.13
C LEU A 32 12.65 -13.83 2.06
N LEU A 33 12.37 -15.14 2.07
CA LEU A 33 12.80 -16.07 1.01
C LEU A 33 12.27 -15.62 -0.35
N GLN A 34 11.02 -15.20 -0.46
CA GLN A 34 10.45 -14.68 -1.71
C GLN A 34 11.24 -13.45 -2.20
N ILE A 35 11.61 -12.54 -1.30
CA ILE A 35 12.39 -11.33 -1.64
C ILE A 35 13.77 -11.73 -2.18
N ILE A 36 14.47 -12.63 -1.49
CA ILE A 36 15.81 -13.11 -1.88
C ILE A 36 15.75 -13.80 -3.25
N LEU A 37 14.75 -14.64 -3.47
CA LEU A 37 14.56 -15.35 -4.73
C LEU A 37 14.32 -14.39 -5.90
N HIS A 38 13.49 -13.39 -5.72
CA HIS A 38 13.23 -12.36 -6.73
C HIS A 38 14.49 -11.53 -7.02
N ALA A 39 15.27 -11.17 -5.98
CA ALA A 39 16.54 -10.47 -6.14
C ALA A 39 17.55 -11.31 -6.94
N GLN A 40 17.64 -12.61 -6.66
CA GLN A 40 18.53 -13.52 -7.39
C GLN A 40 18.13 -13.62 -8.88
N ILE A 41 16.84 -13.77 -9.17
CA ILE A 41 16.36 -13.81 -10.56
C ILE A 41 16.64 -12.50 -11.30
N ALA A 42 16.51 -11.36 -10.62
CA ALA A 42 16.81 -10.06 -11.20
C ALA A 42 18.31 -9.91 -11.48
N LYS A 43 19.17 -10.40 -10.57
CA LYS A 43 20.63 -10.41 -10.72
C LYS A 43 21.06 -11.24 -11.92
N GLU A 44 20.49 -12.42 -12.12
CA GLU A 44 20.77 -13.28 -13.29
C GLU A 44 20.40 -12.61 -14.62
N LYS A 45 19.42 -11.69 -14.59
CA LYS A 45 19.03 -10.86 -15.72
C LYS A 45 19.79 -9.53 -15.82
N ASN A 46 20.78 -9.29 -14.98
CA ASN A 46 21.55 -8.04 -14.90
C ASN A 46 20.66 -6.79 -14.72
N LEU A 47 19.59 -6.89 -13.91
CA LEU A 47 18.67 -5.78 -13.65
C LEU A 47 19.01 -5.06 -12.33
N PHE A 48 19.07 -5.79 -11.23
CA PHE A 48 19.41 -5.33 -9.88
C PHE A 48 19.72 -6.53 -8.99
N ASP A 49 20.27 -6.31 -7.80
CA ASP A 49 20.50 -7.36 -6.81
C ASP A 49 19.99 -6.98 -5.41
N MET A 50 20.29 -7.81 -4.42
CA MET A 50 19.83 -7.59 -3.04
C MET A 50 20.41 -6.31 -2.42
N THR A 51 21.63 -5.92 -2.81
CA THR A 51 22.26 -4.68 -2.33
C THR A 51 21.45 -3.46 -2.77
N ASP A 52 21.04 -3.43 -4.04
CA ASP A 52 20.21 -2.34 -4.58
C ASP A 52 18.87 -2.20 -3.83
N ILE A 53 18.26 -3.34 -3.46
CA ILE A 53 17.01 -3.34 -2.68
C ILE A 53 17.25 -2.74 -1.29
N ILE A 54 18.34 -3.14 -0.62
CA ILE A 54 18.71 -2.63 0.72
C ILE A 54 19.02 -1.14 0.66
N ASP A 55 19.75 -0.69 -0.33
CA ASP A 55 20.11 0.72 -0.50
C ASP A 55 18.87 1.59 -0.72
N ILE A 56 17.97 1.18 -1.61
CA ILE A 56 16.71 1.89 -1.88
C ILE A 56 15.85 2.01 -0.63
N ILE A 57 15.70 0.94 0.15
CA ILE A 57 14.87 1.02 1.37
C ILE A 57 15.55 1.85 2.45
N THR A 58 16.87 1.76 2.58
CA THR A 58 17.66 2.54 3.54
C THR A 58 17.56 4.04 3.26
N GLU A 59 17.80 4.47 2.03
CA GLU A 59 17.65 5.86 1.63
C GLU A 59 16.22 6.38 1.87
N LYS A 60 15.22 5.56 1.56
CA LYS A 60 13.81 5.88 1.79
C LYS A 60 13.51 6.08 3.27
N LEU A 61 14.02 5.21 4.14
CA LEU A 61 13.84 5.31 5.60
C LEU A 61 14.51 6.56 6.16
N ILE A 62 15.75 6.84 5.77
CA ILE A 62 16.49 8.04 6.21
C ILE A 62 15.71 9.31 5.80
N ARG A 63 15.28 9.39 4.57
CA ARG A 63 14.57 10.56 4.02
C ARG A 63 13.21 10.77 4.68
N ARG A 64 12.46 9.69 4.98
CA ARG A 64 11.11 9.77 5.55
C ARG A 64 11.08 9.93 7.07
N HIS A 65 12.21 9.71 7.74
CA HIS A 65 12.32 9.81 9.20
C HIS A 65 13.40 10.83 9.62
N PRO A 66 13.31 12.11 9.19
CA PRO A 66 14.32 13.12 9.52
C PRO A 66 14.44 13.34 11.04
N HIS A 67 13.36 13.14 11.79
CA HIS A 67 13.37 13.22 13.26
C HIS A 67 14.25 12.14 13.92
N VAL A 68 14.49 11.00 13.24
CA VAL A 68 15.39 9.94 13.74
C VAL A 68 16.83 10.20 13.31
N PHE A 69 17.04 10.57 12.04
CA PHE A 69 18.36 10.60 11.43
C PHE A 69 19.01 11.99 11.41
N GLN A 70 18.22 13.07 11.43
CA GLN A 70 18.73 14.44 11.28
C GLN A 70 18.46 15.33 12.51
N ASN A 71 17.27 15.27 13.10
CA ASN A 71 16.86 16.07 14.25
C ASN A 71 16.44 15.21 15.41
N LYS A 72 17.23 15.16 16.48
CA LYS A 72 16.89 14.44 17.72
C LYS A 72 15.86 15.16 18.61
N ALA A 73 15.09 16.10 18.09
CA ALA A 73 14.03 16.76 18.84
C ALA A 73 12.89 15.78 19.13
N LYS A 74 12.28 15.90 20.32
CA LYS A 74 11.07 15.15 20.65
C LYS A 74 9.93 15.68 19.77
N VAL A 75 9.50 14.84 18.83
CA VAL A 75 8.40 15.13 17.91
C VAL A 75 7.20 14.29 18.33
N SER A 76 6.00 14.83 18.28
CA SER A 76 4.79 14.06 18.57
C SER A 76 4.50 13.08 17.44
N ILE A 77 3.76 12.00 17.74
CA ILE A 77 3.35 10.97 16.76
C ILE A 77 2.65 11.64 15.57
N LYS A 78 1.77 12.59 15.84
CA LYS A 78 1.02 13.32 14.80
C LYS A 78 1.93 14.11 13.85
N GLU A 79 2.93 14.80 14.39
CA GLU A 79 3.91 15.54 13.58
C GLU A 79 4.76 14.60 12.72
N VAL A 80 5.10 13.41 13.24
CA VAL A 80 5.80 12.36 12.49
C VAL A 80 4.94 11.89 11.31
N GLU A 81 3.67 11.57 11.54
CA GLU A 81 2.74 11.12 10.50
C GLU A 81 2.52 12.18 9.42
N GLU A 82 2.31 13.44 9.81
CA GLU A 82 2.12 14.55 8.87
C GLU A 82 3.38 14.79 8.02
N SER A 83 4.57 14.76 8.66
CA SER A 83 5.85 14.92 7.97
C SER A 83 6.07 13.77 6.97
N TRP A 84 5.83 12.52 7.41
CA TRP A 84 5.98 11.34 6.59
C TRP A 84 5.05 11.37 5.36
N GLU A 85 3.76 11.74 5.53
CA GLU A 85 2.82 11.88 4.41
C GLU A 85 3.23 13.02 3.46
N LYS A 86 3.73 14.15 3.95
CA LYS A 86 4.25 15.25 3.10
C LYS A 86 5.43 14.78 2.25
N ILE A 87 6.43 14.14 2.87
CA ILE A 87 7.61 13.64 2.17
C ILE A 87 7.21 12.59 1.13
N LYS A 88 6.39 11.61 1.52
CA LYS A 88 5.89 10.56 0.62
C LYS A 88 5.09 11.11 -0.56
N ASN A 89 4.35 12.17 -0.35
CA ASN A 89 3.60 12.82 -1.42
C ASN A 89 4.52 13.56 -2.40
N ASN A 90 5.60 14.17 -1.92
CA ASN A 90 6.59 14.87 -2.74
C ASN A 90 7.47 13.90 -3.57
N GLU A 91 7.63 12.65 -3.14
CA GLU A 91 8.38 11.62 -3.86
C GLU A 91 7.69 11.10 -5.11
N LYS A 92 6.39 11.32 -5.27
CA LYS A 92 5.63 10.79 -6.39
C LYS A 92 5.79 11.70 -7.62
N PRO A 93 6.31 11.19 -8.74
CA PRO A 93 6.53 11.99 -9.96
C PRO A 93 5.23 12.57 -10.56
N PHE A 94 4.07 12.04 -10.16
CA PHE A 94 2.74 12.46 -10.62
C PHE A 94 2.01 13.41 -9.65
N ASN A 95 2.69 13.94 -8.64
CA ASN A 95 2.06 14.88 -7.68
C ASN A 95 2.07 16.33 -8.18
N ASN A 96 2.37 16.54 -9.48
CA ASN A 96 2.15 17.83 -10.10
C ASN A 96 0.65 18.17 -10.01
N SER A 97 0.35 19.37 -9.54
CA SER A 97 -0.99 19.95 -9.43
C SER A 97 -1.81 19.90 -10.73
N LYS A 98 -1.16 19.59 -11.86
CA LYS A 98 -1.74 19.46 -13.19
C LYS A 98 -2.30 18.07 -13.51
N THR A 99 -1.97 17.01 -12.72
CA THR A 99 -2.49 15.66 -13.00
C THR A 99 -3.90 15.51 -12.40
N PRO A 100 -4.91 15.14 -13.19
CA PRO A 100 -6.27 14.93 -12.71
C PRO A 100 -6.31 13.94 -11.51
N ILE A 101 -7.24 14.18 -10.59
CA ILE A 101 -7.42 13.30 -9.40
C ILE A 101 -7.70 11.87 -9.84
N SER A 102 -8.48 11.69 -10.91
CA SER A 102 -8.80 10.38 -11.50
C SER A 102 -7.56 9.60 -11.89
N ASP A 103 -6.59 10.23 -12.54
CA ASP A 103 -5.38 9.55 -13.01
C ASP A 103 -4.44 9.19 -11.85
N ARG A 104 -4.33 10.09 -10.86
CA ARG A 104 -3.61 9.80 -9.61
C ARG A 104 -4.23 8.65 -8.84
N LEU A 105 -5.55 8.57 -8.85
CA LEU A 105 -6.30 7.50 -8.19
C LEU A 105 -6.11 6.18 -8.93
N LYS A 106 -6.24 6.15 -10.25
CA LYS A 106 -5.99 4.96 -11.10
C LYS A 106 -4.61 4.37 -10.84
N LEU A 107 -3.55 5.19 -10.80
CA LEU A 107 -2.19 4.72 -10.51
C LEU A 107 -2.06 4.13 -9.09
N LYS A 108 -2.80 4.64 -8.13
CA LYS A 108 -2.76 4.15 -6.74
C LYS A 108 -3.50 2.83 -6.55
N ILE A 109 -4.62 2.64 -7.25
CA ILE A 109 -5.47 1.45 -7.08
C ILE A 109 -5.05 0.28 -7.96
N ARG A 110 -4.42 0.54 -9.11
CA ARG A 110 -4.03 -0.48 -10.08
C ARG A 110 -3.27 -1.69 -9.50
N PRO A 111 -2.32 -1.53 -8.55
CA PRO A 111 -1.61 -2.65 -7.95
C PRO A 111 -2.35 -3.28 -6.75
N GLN A 112 -3.58 -2.84 -6.42
CA GLN A 112 -4.30 -3.31 -5.24
C GLN A 112 -5.32 -4.38 -5.60
N PRO A 113 -5.61 -5.34 -4.67
CA PRO A 113 -6.78 -6.18 -4.78
C PRO A 113 -8.07 -5.34 -4.90
N SER A 114 -9.08 -5.86 -5.62
CA SER A 114 -10.30 -5.11 -5.95
C SER A 114 -11.01 -4.51 -4.72
N THR A 115 -11.12 -5.28 -3.64
CA THR A 115 -11.72 -4.83 -2.37
C THR A 115 -10.93 -3.70 -1.71
N LYS A 116 -9.59 -3.78 -1.74
CA LYS A 116 -8.72 -2.71 -1.22
C LYS A 116 -8.77 -1.46 -2.10
N ALA A 117 -8.83 -1.65 -3.42
CA ALA A 117 -8.99 -0.56 -4.38
C ALA A 117 -10.32 0.18 -4.14
N ALA A 118 -11.43 -0.55 -3.97
CA ALA A 118 -12.73 0.03 -3.66
C ALA A 118 -12.71 0.85 -2.36
N LEU A 119 -12.12 0.33 -1.29
CA LEU A 119 -11.95 1.06 -0.03
C LEU A 119 -11.14 2.36 -0.21
N ILE A 120 -10.05 2.32 -0.98
CA ILE A 120 -9.23 3.51 -1.25
C ILE A 120 -10.02 4.56 -2.03
N ILE A 121 -10.84 4.14 -3.00
CA ILE A 121 -11.71 5.04 -3.79
C ILE A 121 -12.73 5.68 -2.86
N SER A 122 -13.47 4.89 -2.07
CA SER A 122 -14.47 5.36 -1.14
C SER A 122 -13.91 6.38 -0.14
N GLN A 123 -12.79 6.07 0.50
CA GLN A 123 -12.12 6.99 1.43
C GLN A 123 -11.67 8.31 0.77
N LYS A 124 -11.29 8.26 -0.50
CA LYS A 124 -10.90 9.47 -1.25
C LYS A 124 -12.11 10.27 -1.69
N ALA A 125 -13.19 9.62 -2.08
CA ALA A 125 -14.45 10.26 -2.42
C ALA A 125 -15.00 11.01 -1.20
N SER A 126 -15.12 10.35 -0.05
CA SER A 126 -15.55 10.94 1.21
C SER A 126 -14.72 12.18 1.59
N LYS A 127 -13.37 12.10 1.54
CA LYS A 127 -12.48 13.24 1.82
C LYS A 127 -12.65 14.44 0.87
N ASN A 128 -13.33 14.25 -0.27
CA ASN A 128 -13.64 15.32 -1.23
C ASN A 128 -15.13 15.70 -1.23
N GLY A 129 -15.87 15.30 -0.18
CA GLY A 129 -17.28 15.65 0.00
C GLY A 129 -18.26 14.77 -0.78
N PHE A 130 -17.79 13.66 -1.36
CA PHE A 130 -18.64 12.65 -1.99
C PHE A 130 -19.01 11.58 -0.96
N GLU A 131 -19.85 11.93 -0.02
CA GLU A 131 -20.39 11.00 0.97
C GLU A 131 -21.87 10.70 0.67
N TRP A 132 -22.27 9.49 1.06
CA TRP A 132 -23.68 9.13 1.05
C TRP A 132 -24.40 9.87 2.17
N GLU A 133 -25.55 10.46 1.88
CA GLU A 133 -26.35 11.18 2.87
C GLU A 133 -26.95 10.24 3.93
N ASN A 134 -27.25 9.02 3.54
CA ASN A 134 -27.79 7.98 4.42
C ASN A 134 -27.45 6.57 3.90
N VAL A 135 -27.73 5.56 4.74
CA VAL A 135 -27.47 4.15 4.45
C VAL A 135 -28.37 3.62 3.32
N ASP A 136 -29.55 4.15 3.16
CA ASP A 136 -30.51 3.68 2.14
C ASP A 136 -29.97 3.91 0.73
N GLN A 137 -29.33 5.06 0.49
CA GLN A 137 -28.65 5.33 -0.79
C GLN A 137 -27.55 4.32 -1.12
N ILE A 138 -26.88 3.78 -0.10
CA ILE A 138 -25.86 2.73 -0.29
C ILE A 138 -26.53 1.43 -0.76
N TRP A 139 -27.66 1.08 -0.15
CA TRP A 139 -28.41 -0.10 -0.54
C TRP A 139 -29.03 0.04 -1.94
N ASP A 140 -29.57 1.18 -2.27
CA ASP A 140 -30.12 1.47 -3.60
C ASP A 140 -29.04 1.28 -4.68
N LYS A 141 -27.83 1.81 -4.45
CA LYS A 141 -26.72 1.65 -5.38
C LYS A 141 -26.23 0.19 -5.46
N LEU A 142 -26.23 -0.53 -4.35
CA LEU A 142 -25.86 -1.96 -4.37
C LEU A 142 -26.86 -2.77 -5.23
N TYR A 143 -28.15 -2.50 -5.10
CA TYR A 143 -29.17 -3.17 -5.91
C TYR A 143 -29.05 -2.82 -7.40
N GLU A 144 -28.77 -1.57 -7.72
CA GLU A 144 -28.48 -1.14 -9.11
C GLU A 144 -27.32 -1.93 -9.71
N GLU A 145 -26.18 -2.02 -9.01
CA GLU A 145 -24.99 -2.75 -9.46
C GLU A 145 -25.27 -4.27 -9.60
N LEU A 146 -26.08 -4.83 -8.72
CA LEU A 146 -26.48 -6.24 -8.82
C LEU A 146 -27.39 -6.51 -10.04
N GLU A 147 -28.27 -5.59 -10.38
CA GLU A 147 -29.09 -5.71 -11.59
C GLU A 147 -28.23 -5.55 -12.85
N GLU A 148 -27.30 -4.59 -12.89
CA GLU A 148 -26.37 -4.46 -14.01
C GLU A 148 -25.52 -5.72 -14.22
N LEU A 149 -25.05 -6.34 -13.14
CA LEU A 149 -24.33 -7.61 -13.20
C LEU A 149 -25.18 -8.74 -13.79
N LYS A 150 -26.46 -8.84 -13.41
CA LYS A 150 -27.39 -9.83 -13.98
C LYS A 150 -27.61 -9.65 -15.48
N TYR A 151 -27.63 -8.40 -15.96
CA TYR A 151 -27.78 -8.13 -17.40
C TYR A 151 -26.50 -8.37 -18.18
N ALA A 152 -25.33 -8.40 -17.53
CA ALA A 152 -24.03 -8.63 -18.17
C ALA A 152 -23.65 -10.11 -18.28
N LEU A 153 -24.37 -11.01 -17.59
CA LEU A 153 -24.19 -12.47 -17.59
C LEU A 153 -25.15 -13.14 -18.57
#